data_5f78d4625a8d22757bc6273aa5005c59
#
_entry.id   5f78d4625a8d22757bc6273aa5005c59
#
_cell.length_a   1.000
_cell.length_b   1.000
_cell.length_c   1.000
_cell.angle_alpha   90.00
_cell.angle_beta   90.00
_cell.angle_gamma   90.00
#
_symmetry.space_group_name_H-M   'P 1'
#
loop_
_entity.id
_entity.type
_entity.pdbx_description
1 polymer ?
#
loop_
_entity_poly.entity_id
_entity_poly.type
_entity_poly.pdbx_seq_one_letter_code
_entity_poly.pdbx_strand_id
1 'polypeptide(L)'
;MQYREVAVEELAAEQPASFDVVTCMEMLEHVPAPSSIVRACAQLVKPGGYVFFSTLNRNAKSFLFAIVGAEYVLNMLPRGTHEYAKFIRPSELARDCREAGLAWQHTRGMEYNPLTRRYWLSNDTSVNYLVATQRPL
;
A
#
# COMPACT_ATOMS: atom_id res chain seq x y z
N MET A 1 20.71 10.07 -2.92
CA MET A 1 19.30 9.74 -3.19
C MET A 1 18.91 10.42 -4.49
N GLN A 2 18.25 9.74 -5.40
CA GLN A 2 17.77 10.31 -6.66
C GLN A 2 16.25 10.44 -6.61
N TYR A 3 15.71 11.56 -7.04
CA TYR A 3 14.28 11.80 -7.18
C TYR A 3 13.94 11.93 -8.65
N ARG A 4 12.89 11.26 -9.08
CA ARG A 4 12.40 11.29 -10.46
C ARG A 4 10.88 11.45 -10.46
N GLU A 5 10.38 12.32 -11.31
CA GLU A 5 8.96 12.39 -11.65
C GLU A 5 8.71 11.48 -12.85
N VAL A 6 8.23 10.26 -12.60
CA VAL A 6 8.01 9.23 -13.62
C VAL A 6 6.90 8.28 -13.15
N ALA A 7 6.06 7.81 -14.07
CA ALA A 7 5.12 6.75 -13.76
C ALA A 7 5.88 5.45 -13.43
N VAL A 8 5.40 4.70 -12.44
CA VAL A 8 6.08 3.47 -12.00
C VAL A 8 6.14 2.42 -13.11
N GLU A 9 5.14 2.38 -14.00
CA GLU A 9 5.10 1.50 -15.17
C GLU A 9 6.20 1.82 -16.18
N GLU A 10 6.47 3.12 -16.39
CA GLU A 10 7.58 3.56 -17.25
C GLU A 10 8.93 3.20 -16.64
N LEU A 11 9.08 3.46 -15.33
CA LEU A 11 10.28 3.08 -14.60
C LEU A 11 10.53 1.55 -14.66
N ALA A 12 9.46 0.76 -14.55
CA ALA A 12 9.55 -0.70 -14.65
C ALA A 12 10.01 -1.18 -16.04
N ALA A 13 9.60 -0.48 -17.09
CA ALA A 13 10.07 -0.75 -18.44
C ALA A 13 11.54 -0.35 -18.66
N GLU A 14 11.97 0.76 -18.05
CA GLU A 14 13.36 1.26 -18.15
C GLU A 14 14.35 0.40 -17.33
N GLN A 15 13.96 -0.01 -16.13
CA GLN A 15 14.84 -0.62 -15.14
C GLN A 15 14.26 -1.92 -14.56
N PRO A 16 13.92 -2.93 -15.39
CA PRO A 16 13.38 -4.18 -14.87
C PRO A 16 14.40 -4.91 -13.99
N ALA A 17 13.94 -5.55 -12.93
CA ALA A 17 14.74 -6.35 -11.99
C ALA A 17 16.00 -5.61 -11.48
N SER A 18 15.87 -4.33 -11.15
CA SER A 18 17.01 -3.48 -10.77
C SER A 18 17.10 -3.19 -9.29
N PHE A 19 16.04 -3.44 -8.52
CA PHE A 19 15.95 -3.08 -7.11
C PHE A 19 15.88 -4.30 -6.20
N ASP A 20 16.59 -4.28 -5.09
CA ASP A 20 16.54 -5.34 -4.08
C ASP A 20 15.25 -5.24 -3.25
N VAL A 21 14.78 -4.01 -3.03
CA VAL A 21 13.54 -3.68 -2.31
C VAL A 21 12.79 -2.58 -3.04
N VAL A 22 11.47 -2.74 -3.15
CA VAL A 22 10.54 -1.73 -3.65
C VAL A 22 9.52 -1.43 -2.54
N THR A 23 9.22 -0.16 -2.31
CA THR A 23 8.15 0.26 -1.39
C THR A 23 7.09 1.07 -2.12
N CYS A 24 5.84 0.72 -1.93
CA CYS A 24 4.66 1.41 -2.47
C CYS A 24 3.68 1.65 -1.31
N MET A 25 3.86 2.79 -0.65
CA MET A 25 3.19 3.09 0.61
C MET A 25 2.11 4.15 0.39
N GLU A 26 0.87 3.87 0.86
CA GLU A 26 -0.28 4.78 0.82
C GLU A 26 -0.52 5.41 -0.57
N MET A 27 -0.37 4.61 -1.63
CA MET A 27 -0.51 5.07 -3.00
C MET A 27 -1.63 4.36 -3.77
N LEU A 28 -1.84 3.08 -3.49
CA LEU A 28 -2.75 2.22 -4.28
C LEU A 28 -4.19 2.70 -4.28
N GLU A 29 -4.65 3.33 -3.19
CA GLU A 29 -5.99 3.92 -3.05
C GLU A 29 -6.19 5.21 -3.85
N HIS A 30 -5.12 5.78 -4.38
CA HIS A 30 -5.15 7.04 -5.14
C HIS A 30 -5.02 6.85 -6.65
N VAL A 31 -4.80 5.63 -7.12
CA VAL A 31 -4.60 5.33 -8.54
C VAL A 31 -5.82 4.66 -9.17
N PRO A 32 -6.07 4.87 -10.47
CA PRO A 32 -7.22 4.28 -11.15
C PRO A 32 -7.09 2.75 -11.36
N ALA A 33 -5.87 2.22 -11.43
CA ALA A 33 -5.59 0.81 -11.68
C ALA A 33 -4.51 0.25 -10.74
N PRO A 34 -4.85 -0.07 -9.47
CA PRO A 34 -3.89 -0.60 -8.48
C PRO A 34 -3.13 -1.84 -8.97
N SER A 35 -3.79 -2.74 -9.70
CA SER A 35 -3.16 -3.95 -10.24
C SER A 35 -2.03 -3.66 -11.22
N SER A 36 -2.09 -2.54 -11.96
CA SER A 36 -1.00 -2.09 -12.85
C SER A 36 0.24 -1.70 -12.04
N ILE A 37 0.03 -0.95 -10.94
CA ILE A 37 1.10 -0.55 -10.02
C ILE A 37 1.76 -1.77 -9.38
N VAL A 38 0.95 -2.73 -8.92
CA VAL A 38 1.47 -3.99 -8.32
C VAL A 38 2.34 -4.75 -9.31
N ARG A 39 1.90 -4.87 -10.58
CA ARG A 39 2.70 -5.51 -11.64
C ARG A 39 4.01 -4.75 -11.91
N ALA A 40 3.97 -3.43 -11.98
CA ALA A 40 5.16 -2.61 -12.18
C ALA A 40 6.17 -2.79 -11.02
N CYS A 41 5.70 -2.78 -9.78
CA CYS A 41 6.54 -3.07 -8.61
C CYS A 41 7.18 -4.47 -8.68
N ALA A 42 6.42 -5.48 -9.12
CA ALA A 42 6.93 -6.83 -9.31
C ALA A 42 7.99 -6.93 -10.43
N GLN A 43 7.87 -6.09 -11.47
CA GLN A 43 8.87 -6.03 -12.54
C GLN A 43 10.15 -5.32 -12.09
N LEU A 44 10.03 -4.27 -11.28
CA LEU A 44 11.16 -3.49 -10.76
C LEU A 44 12.05 -4.29 -9.80
N VAL A 45 11.44 -5.11 -8.95
CA VAL A 45 12.18 -5.86 -7.93
C VAL A 45 12.92 -7.05 -8.57
N LYS A 46 14.13 -7.31 -8.11
CA LYS A 46 14.93 -8.49 -8.51
C LYS A 46 14.25 -9.79 -8.06
N PRO A 47 14.51 -10.92 -8.75
CA PRO A 47 14.20 -12.24 -8.19
C PRO A 47 14.80 -12.39 -6.78
N GLY A 48 14.02 -12.91 -5.83
CA GLY A 48 14.38 -12.98 -4.41
C GLY A 48 14.20 -11.69 -3.62
N GLY A 49 13.98 -10.55 -4.26
CA GLY A 49 13.77 -9.25 -3.61
C GLY A 49 12.36 -9.07 -3.05
N TYR A 50 12.17 -7.99 -2.30
CA TYR A 50 10.94 -7.73 -1.56
C TYR A 50 10.18 -6.51 -2.07
N VAL A 51 8.86 -6.60 -2.07
CA VAL A 51 7.97 -5.46 -2.28
C VAL A 51 7.09 -5.27 -1.06
N PHE A 52 7.07 -4.04 -0.54
CA PHE A 52 6.22 -3.66 0.58
C PHE A 52 5.11 -2.73 0.08
N PHE A 53 3.87 -3.07 0.42
CA PHE A 53 2.71 -2.24 0.15
C PHE A 53 2.07 -1.78 1.45
N SER A 54 1.49 -0.58 1.46
CA SER A 54 0.52 -0.18 2.48
C SER A 54 -0.67 0.50 1.85
N THR A 55 -1.85 0.31 2.43
CA THR A 55 -3.09 0.95 1.99
C THR A 55 -4.19 0.84 3.04
N LEU A 56 -5.32 1.48 2.77
CA LEU A 56 -6.50 1.45 3.63
C LEU A 56 -7.42 0.27 3.27
N ASN A 57 -7.93 -0.40 4.31
CA ASN A 57 -8.85 -1.52 4.14
C ASN A 57 -10.28 -1.00 3.91
N ARG A 58 -11.01 -1.59 2.96
CA ARG A 58 -12.40 -1.24 2.65
C ARG A 58 -13.37 -1.97 3.57
N ASN A 59 -13.68 -1.37 4.73
CA ASN A 59 -14.71 -1.82 5.66
C ASN A 59 -15.29 -0.64 6.48
N ALA A 60 -16.33 -0.90 7.26
CA ALA A 60 -17.00 0.15 8.06
C ALA A 60 -16.07 0.82 9.09
N LYS A 61 -15.14 0.07 9.68
CA LYS A 61 -14.19 0.62 10.66
C LYS A 61 -13.19 1.57 10.00
N SER A 62 -12.65 1.23 8.83
CA SER A 62 -11.75 2.12 8.09
C SER A 62 -12.46 3.38 7.61
N PHE A 63 -13.72 3.26 7.17
CA PHE A 63 -14.55 4.42 6.84
C PHE A 63 -14.70 5.36 8.02
N LEU A 64 -15.05 4.83 9.20
CA LEU A 64 -15.22 5.62 10.41
C LEU A 64 -13.92 6.32 10.84
N PHE A 65 -12.81 5.61 10.84
CA PHE A 65 -11.53 6.15 11.33
C PHE A 65 -10.81 7.03 10.31
N ALA A 66 -10.74 6.62 9.04
CA ALA A 66 -9.98 7.35 8.04
C ALA A 66 -10.75 8.58 7.52
N ILE A 67 -12.04 8.44 7.21
CA ILE A 67 -12.82 9.54 6.63
C ILE A 67 -13.46 10.38 7.73
N VAL A 68 -14.27 9.79 8.59
CA VAL A 68 -15.00 10.56 9.61
C VAL A 68 -14.06 11.06 10.71
N GLY A 69 -13.18 10.19 11.22
CA GLY A 69 -12.27 10.55 12.31
C GLY A 69 -11.16 11.51 11.85
N ALA A 70 -10.36 11.12 10.87
CA ALA A 70 -9.19 11.89 10.49
C ALA A 70 -9.52 13.17 9.71
N GLU A 71 -10.48 13.11 8.77
CA GLU A 71 -10.80 14.25 7.91
C GLU A 71 -11.78 15.25 8.54
N TYR A 72 -12.81 14.75 9.26
CA TYR A 72 -13.90 15.60 9.78
C TYR A 72 -13.79 15.92 11.28
N VAL A 73 -13.44 14.95 12.12
CA VAL A 73 -13.41 15.16 13.57
C VAL A 73 -12.07 15.71 14.03
N LEU A 74 -10.96 15.06 13.64
CA LEU A 74 -9.61 15.44 14.08
C LEU A 74 -8.96 16.49 13.19
N ASN A 75 -9.51 16.70 11.98
CA ASN A 75 -8.98 17.65 10.99
C ASN A 75 -7.47 17.46 10.72
N MET A 76 -7.01 16.21 10.78
CA MET A 76 -5.61 15.84 10.56
C MET A 76 -5.23 15.88 9.08
N LEU A 77 -6.23 15.68 8.20
CA LEU A 77 -6.08 15.65 6.74
C LEU A 77 -7.12 16.57 6.09
N PRO A 78 -6.85 17.12 4.91
CA PRO A 78 -7.85 17.84 4.12
C PRO A 78 -9.06 16.95 3.84
N ARG A 79 -10.25 17.55 3.83
CA ARG A 79 -11.48 16.85 3.48
C ARG A 79 -11.43 16.35 2.04
N GLY A 80 -11.91 15.11 1.81
CA GLY A 80 -11.88 14.49 0.50
C GLY A 80 -10.54 13.86 0.12
N THR A 81 -9.59 13.76 1.05
CA THR A 81 -8.30 13.06 0.83
C THR A 81 -8.52 11.58 0.51
N HIS A 82 -9.54 10.95 1.10
CA HIS A 82 -9.83 9.53 0.92
C HIS A 82 -11.21 9.29 0.28
N GLU A 83 -11.24 8.46 -0.75
CA GLU A 83 -12.45 7.94 -1.35
C GLU A 83 -12.65 6.48 -0.93
N TYR A 84 -13.65 6.18 -0.11
CA TYR A 84 -13.90 4.83 0.42
C TYR A 84 -14.00 3.75 -0.67
N ALA A 85 -14.59 4.05 -1.81
CA ALA A 85 -14.71 3.10 -2.92
C ALA A 85 -13.35 2.64 -3.49
N LYS A 86 -12.30 3.44 -3.30
CA LYS A 86 -10.92 3.14 -3.71
C LYS A 86 -10.11 2.41 -2.65
N PHE A 87 -10.65 2.21 -1.45
CA PHE A 87 -9.98 1.40 -0.43
C PHE A 87 -9.92 -0.06 -0.88
N ILE A 88 -8.84 -0.74 -0.54
CA ILE A 88 -8.50 -2.06 -1.09
C ILE A 88 -8.56 -3.10 0.03
N ARG A 89 -9.34 -4.15 -0.15
CA ARG A 89 -9.37 -5.27 0.80
C ARG A 89 -8.08 -6.09 0.69
N PRO A 90 -7.58 -6.66 1.79
CA PRO A 90 -6.41 -7.54 1.74
C PRO A 90 -6.51 -8.66 0.70
N SER A 91 -7.72 -9.23 0.51
CA SER A 91 -7.98 -10.28 -0.49
C SER A 91 -7.85 -9.79 -1.93
N GLU A 92 -8.19 -8.54 -2.21
CA GLU A 92 -8.04 -7.91 -3.53
C GLU A 92 -6.56 -7.70 -3.85
N LEU A 93 -5.81 -7.12 -2.90
CA LEU A 93 -4.38 -6.93 -3.06
C LEU A 93 -3.62 -8.27 -3.15
N ALA A 94 -4.04 -9.28 -2.38
CA ALA A 94 -3.44 -10.61 -2.44
C ALA A 94 -3.65 -11.28 -3.80
N ARG A 95 -4.81 -11.08 -4.43
CA ARG A 95 -5.05 -11.52 -5.81
C ARG A 95 -4.12 -10.82 -6.79
N ASP A 96 -4.04 -9.49 -6.72
CA ASP A 96 -3.21 -8.70 -7.63
C ASP A 96 -1.71 -9.04 -7.47
N CYS A 97 -1.24 -9.26 -6.25
CA CYS A 97 0.12 -9.74 -5.97
C CYS A 97 0.38 -11.11 -6.60
N ARG A 98 -0.55 -12.06 -6.44
CA ARG A 98 -0.43 -13.41 -7.00
C ARG A 98 -0.40 -13.38 -8.53
N GLU A 99 -1.26 -12.59 -9.16
CA GLU A 99 -1.29 -12.39 -10.60
C GLU A 99 0.00 -11.73 -11.13
N ALA A 100 0.64 -10.88 -10.32
CA ALA A 100 1.93 -10.27 -10.61
C ALA A 100 3.15 -11.17 -10.31
N GLY A 101 2.94 -12.37 -9.76
CA GLY A 101 4.02 -13.31 -9.41
C GLY A 101 4.73 -12.99 -8.09
N LEU A 102 4.09 -12.22 -7.20
CA LEU A 102 4.60 -11.91 -5.86
C LEU A 102 4.02 -12.88 -4.81
N ALA A 103 4.89 -13.49 -4.01
CA ALA A 103 4.52 -14.35 -2.91
C ALA A 103 4.22 -13.50 -1.65
N TRP A 104 3.00 -13.62 -1.12
CA TRP A 104 2.58 -12.96 0.10
C TRP A 104 3.27 -13.57 1.32
N GLN A 105 3.95 -12.76 2.14
CA GLN A 105 4.73 -13.22 3.28
C GLN A 105 4.04 -12.88 4.60
N HIS A 106 3.87 -11.58 4.89
CA HIS A 106 3.35 -11.09 6.16
C HIS A 106 2.42 -9.90 5.97
N THR A 107 1.48 -9.76 6.92
CA THR A 107 0.58 -8.61 7.00
C THR A 107 0.56 -8.06 8.42
N ARG A 108 0.59 -6.74 8.56
CA ARG A 108 0.46 -6.01 9.82
C ARG A 108 -0.45 -4.81 9.64
N GLY A 109 -1.18 -4.46 10.69
CA GLY A 109 -1.83 -3.15 10.81
C GLY A 109 -0.86 -2.13 11.38
N MET A 110 -1.10 -0.87 11.13
CA MET A 110 -0.41 0.24 11.78
C MET A 110 -1.41 1.04 12.58
N GLU A 111 -1.18 1.13 13.87
CA GLU A 111 -2.00 1.90 14.79
C GLU A 111 -1.32 3.21 15.16
N TYR A 112 -2.14 4.21 15.48
CA TYR A 112 -1.69 5.53 15.89
C TYR A 112 -2.48 6.01 17.09
N ASN A 113 -1.79 6.49 18.12
CA ASN A 113 -2.38 7.15 19.26
C ASN A 113 -2.20 8.67 19.11
N PRO A 114 -3.29 9.44 18.87
CA PRO A 114 -3.20 10.88 18.67
C PRO A 114 -2.80 11.66 19.91
N LEU A 115 -3.05 11.13 21.11
CA LEU A 115 -2.68 11.76 22.38
C LEU A 115 -1.18 11.70 22.64
N THR A 116 -0.58 10.52 22.39
CA THR A 116 0.85 10.28 22.60
C THR A 116 1.69 10.50 21.33
N ARG A 117 1.05 10.64 20.17
CA ARG A 117 1.67 10.75 18.84
C ARG A 117 2.59 9.56 18.52
N ARG A 118 2.25 8.37 19.03
CA ARG A 118 3.03 7.16 18.79
C ARG A 118 2.36 6.27 17.77
N TYR A 119 3.19 5.64 16.93
CA TYR A 119 2.81 4.61 15.97
C TYR A 119 3.35 3.26 16.42
N TRP A 120 2.62 2.19 16.15
CA TRP A 120 3.09 0.82 16.34
C TRP A 120 2.45 -0.14 15.34
N LEU A 121 3.13 -1.24 15.07
CA LEU A 121 2.59 -2.33 14.26
C LEU A 121 1.76 -3.26 15.13
N SER A 122 0.61 -3.69 14.62
CA SER A 122 -0.31 -4.60 15.29
C SER A 122 -0.79 -5.73 14.37
N ASN A 123 -1.58 -6.64 14.91
CA ASN A 123 -2.27 -7.66 14.14
C ASN A 123 -3.65 -7.18 13.63
N ASP A 124 -4.11 -6.01 14.04
CA ASP A 124 -5.38 -5.44 13.57
C ASP A 124 -5.19 -4.75 12.21
N THR A 125 -5.65 -5.42 11.16
CA THR A 125 -5.62 -4.94 9.77
C THR A 125 -6.94 -4.32 9.32
N SER A 126 -7.83 -4.03 10.24
CA SER A 126 -9.20 -3.60 9.91
C SER A 126 -9.30 -2.17 9.38
N VAL A 127 -8.37 -1.27 9.71
CA VAL A 127 -8.35 0.12 9.22
C VAL A 127 -7.38 0.27 8.06
N ASN A 128 -6.12 -0.04 8.30
CA ASN A 128 -5.05 -0.05 7.32
C ASN A 128 -4.24 -1.34 7.44
N TYR A 129 -3.41 -1.61 6.46
CA TYR A 129 -2.49 -2.73 6.56
C TYR A 129 -1.24 -2.51 5.71
N LEU A 130 -0.16 -3.10 6.20
CA LEU A 130 1.12 -3.20 5.50
C LEU A 130 1.34 -4.66 5.12
N VAL A 131 1.86 -4.88 3.94
CA VAL A 131 2.13 -6.21 3.41
C VAL A 131 3.58 -6.30 2.97
N ALA A 132 4.24 -7.37 3.38
CA ALA A 132 5.50 -7.80 2.80
C ALA A 132 5.24 -8.90 1.78
N THR A 133 5.73 -8.70 0.57
CA THR A 133 5.70 -9.70 -0.50
C THR A 133 7.10 -9.95 -1.01
N GLN A 134 7.35 -11.11 -1.61
CA GLN A 134 8.63 -11.47 -2.20
C GLN A 134 8.45 -11.94 -3.64
N ARG A 135 9.30 -11.48 -4.53
CA ARG A 135 9.42 -12.08 -5.86
C ARG A 135 10.21 -13.38 -5.73
N PRO A 136 9.65 -14.54 -6.12
CA PRO A 136 10.40 -15.80 -6.11
C PRO A 136 11.68 -15.73 -6.97
N LEU A 137 12.62 -16.65 -6.69
CA LEU A 137 13.86 -16.81 -7.46
C LEU A 137 13.58 -17.29 -8.88
#